data_a53fe8888d467a8d7b5186887a220735
#
_entry.id   a53fe8888d467a8d7b5186887a220735
#
_cell.length_a   1.000
_cell.length_b   1.000
_cell.length_c   1.000
_cell.angle_alpha   90.00
_cell.angle_beta   90.00
_cell.angle_gamma   90.00
#
_symmetry.space_group_name_H-M   'P 1'
#
loop_
_entity.id
_entity.type
_entity.pdbx_description
1 polymer ?
#
loop_
_entity_poly.entity_id
_entity_poly.type
_entity_poly.pdbx_seq_one_letter_code
_entity_poly.pdbx_strand_id
1 'polypeptide(L)'
;MKKIIFVLALALAAVSSISAQTSVSPQLSNQPQTLQELNILLRRAVGRNMTEADLAVYIERVGVAFDPTPEAISRLRANGAHPHLLNTIKRAAEKLSASYGKLTVTGTPPPDPFLEETRKNVRDYLEELPDFICQQEVQRYYDIEGSGAWDKADTLMYELTYNHKRESYKPLNSIGRAVTKDVGQTGGAFSTGNFAVSLAALFSPETKAVFKPAGKEKLGARQTLIYDYTVLKENSQLTVQSEGAPQIVSGYSGSIWIDAEKKLVLRIEQAVDDLPKSYPVTNSDSIIDYDMIKLRGIDVEVLLPLRAEFMIGDRRRKQQSRNMIYFKFYRKFETDIKFIDDPQAPAAPPIKPPDKP
;
A
#
# COMPACT_ATOMS: atom_id res chain seq x y z
N MET A 1 -21.00 88.23 29.52
CA MET A 1 -19.95 87.28 29.84
C MET A 1 -20.40 85.85 29.49
N LYS A 2 -20.08 85.39 28.26
CA LYS A 2 -20.41 84.05 27.83
C LYS A 2 -19.13 83.22 27.81
N LYS A 3 -19.08 82.19 28.62
CA LYS A 3 -17.95 81.24 28.66
C LYS A 3 -18.15 80.26 27.53
N ILE A 4 -17.16 80.16 26.63
CA ILE A 4 -17.08 79.19 25.59
C ILE A 4 -16.30 78.03 26.15
N ILE A 5 -16.92 76.84 26.20
CA ILE A 5 -16.30 75.58 26.58
C ILE A 5 -15.87 74.88 25.28
N PHE A 6 -14.52 74.71 25.11
CA PHE A 6 -13.97 73.89 24.03
C PHE A 6 -14.02 72.42 24.43
N VAL A 7 -14.76 71.61 23.72
CA VAL A 7 -14.73 70.17 23.88
C VAL A 7 -13.77 69.62 22.81
N LEU A 8 -12.64 69.08 23.26
CA LEU A 8 -11.66 68.41 22.44
C LEU A 8 -12.08 66.97 22.24
N ALA A 9 -12.58 66.63 21.03
CA ALA A 9 -12.90 65.27 20.66
C ALA A 9 -11.61 64.58 20.22
N LEU A 10 -11.13 63.64 21.03
CA LEU A 10 -10.00 62.76 20.69
C LEU A 10 -10.53 61.60 19.84
N ALA A 11 -10.30 61.63 18.54
CA ALA A 11 -10.61 60.50 17.67
C ALA A 11 -9.49 59.46 17.78
N LEU A 12 -9.79 58.37 18.49
CA LEU A 12 -8.92 57.18 18.50
C LEU A 12 -9.08 56.45 17.17
N ALA A 13 -8.15 56.61 16.25
CA ALA A 13 -8.07 55.78 15.06
C ALA A 13 -7.48 54.41 15.47
N ALA A 14 -8.34 53.39 15.58
CA ALA A 14 -7.95 52.02 15.71
C ALA A 14 -7.32 51.55 14.36
N VAL A 15 -6.02 51.54 14.28
CA VAL A 15 -5.29 50.91 13.18
C VAL A 15 -5.41 49.42 13.40
N SER A 16 -6.37 48.77 12.75
CA SER A 16 -6.42 47.32 12.61
C SER A 16 -5.27 46.86 11.73
N SER A 17 -4.19 46.44 12.34
CA SER A 17 -3.11 45.73 11.64
C SER A 17 -3.65 44.39 11.19
N ILE A 18 -4.17 44.33 9.97
CA ILE A 18 -4.39 43.07 9.28
C ILE A 18 -3.00 42.52 8.99
N SER A 19 -2.54 41.62 9.86
CA SER A 19 -1.39 40.77 9.56
C SER A 19 -1.79 39.90 8.39
N ALA A 20 -1.47 40.29 7.18
CA ALA A 20 -1.47 39.42 6.04
C ALA A 20 -0.51 38.28 6.40
N GLN A 21 -1.07 37.12 6.79
CA GLN A 21 -0.32 35.87 6.79
C GLN A 21 0.06 35.62 5.33
N THR A 22 1.19 36.13 4.92
CA THR A 22 1.88 35.68 3.72
C THR A 22 2.07 34.19 3.89
N SER A 23 1.39 33.41 3.08
CA SER A 23 1.63 31.98 2.91
C SER A 23 3.04 31.84 2.35
N VAL A 24 4.04 31.80 3.24
CA VAL A 24 5.41 31.51 2.85
C VAL A 24 5.41 30.08 2.38
N SER A 25 5.44 29.88 1.08
CA SER A 25 5.76 28.57 0.49
C SER A 25 7.09 28.14 1.11
N PRO A 26 7.21 26.93 1.68
CA PRO A 26 8.46 26.49 2.25
C PRO A 26 9.52 26.52 1.14
N GLN A 27 10.54 27.36 1.30
CA GLN A 27 11.65 27.38 0.36
C GLN A 27 12.39 26.05 0.48
N LEU A 28 12.44 25.30 -0.62
CA LEU A 28 13.21 24.06 -0.70
C LEU A 28 14.71 24.40 -0.57
N SER A 29 15.33 23.94 0.50
CA SER A 29 16.76 24.09 0.77
C SER A 29 17.57 23.15 -0.13
N ASN A 30 18.82 23.50 -0.42
CA ASN A 30 19.79 22.59 -1.06
C ASN A 30 20.59 21.77 -0.02
N GLN A 31 20.20 21.84 1.25
CA GLN A 31 20.82 21.10 2.35
C GLN A 31 20.02 19.84 2.69
N PRO A 32 20.65 18.80 3.25
CA PRO A 32 19.95 17.63 3.78
C PRO A 32 18.86 18.03 4.77
N GLN A 33 17.69 17.42 4.65
CA GLN A 33 16.52 17.78 5.44
C GLN A 33 16.55 17.14 6.82
N THR A 34 16.26 17.92 7.86
CA THR A 34 16.00 17.40 9.19
C THR A 34 14.62 16.73 9.26
N LEU A 35 14.41 15.87 10.27
CA LEU A 35 13.10 15.25 10.51
C LEU A 35 11.98 16.29 10.69
N GLN A 36 12.29 17.42 11.36
CA GLN A 36 11.31 18.49 11.56
C GLN A 36 10.92 19.18 10.26
N GLU A 37 11.91 19.54 9.42
CA GLU A 37 11.67 20.15 8.12
C GLU A 37 10.88 19.23 7.20
N LEU A 38 11.22 17.94 7.18
CA LEU A 38 10.51 16.95 6.40
C LEU A 38 9.05 16.78 6.83
N ASN A 39 8.79 16.76 8.14
CA ASN A 39 7.41 16.76 8.65
C ASN A 39 6.64 18.04 8.29
N ILE A 40 7.30 19.19 8.24
CA ILE A 40 6.70 20.45 7.78
C ILE A 40 6.37 20.37 6.29
N LEU A 41 7.27 19.83 5.45
CA LEU A 41 7.04 19.65 4.03
C LEU A 41 5.87 18.70 3.77
N LEU A 42 5.81 17.57 4.46
CA LEU A 42 4.68 16.63 4.36
C LEU A 42 3.33 17.30 4.68
N ARG A 43 3.27 18.08 5.75
CA ARG A 43 2.01 18.69 6.19
C ARG A 43 1.60 19.93 5.40
N ARG A 44 2.55 20.67 4.83
CA ARG A 44 2.31 21.99 4.25
C ARG A 44 2.53 22.08 2.75
N ALA A 45 3.45 21.31 2.20
CA ALA A 45 3.82 21.37 0.81
C ALA A 45 3.21 20.22 0.00
N VAL A 46 3.23 19.01 0.54
CA VAL A 46 2.60 17.87 -0.12
C VAL A 46 1.09 18.09 -0.16
N GLY A 47 0.53 17.94 -1.35
CA GLY A 47 -0.86 18.17 -1.61
C GLY A 47 -1.27 19.64 -1.86
N ARG A 48 -0.32 20.59 -1.86
CA ARG A 48 -0.60 21.99 -2.23
C ARG A 48 0.26 22.47 -3.39
N ASN A 49 1.57 22.28 -3.28
CA ASN A 49 2.54 22.79 -4.24
C ASN A 49 3.44 21.72 -4.83
N MET A 50 3.39 20.49 -4.28
CA MET A 50 4.18 19.36 -4.75
C MET A 50 3.45 18.05 -4.41
N THR A 51 3.73 17.02 -5.18
CA THR A 51 3.32 15.65 -4.87
C THR A 51 4.29 15.00 -3.88
N GLU A 52 3.90 13.90 -3.27
CA GLU A 52 4.82 13.11 -2.45
C GLU A 52 5.96 12.51 -3.31
N ALA A 53 5.68 12.18 -4.58
CA ALA A 53 6.70 11.76 -5.52
C ALA A 53 7.73 12.87 -5.81
N ASP A 54 7.30 14.13 -5.92
CA ASP A 54 8.22 15.27 -6.06
C ASP A 54 9.06 15.45 -4.80
N LEU A 55 8.48 15.26 -3.63
CA LEU A 55 9.21 15.28 -2.35
C LEU A 55 10.25 14.16 -2.29
N ALA A 56 9.92 12.96 -2.76
CA ALA A 56 10.87 11.85 -2.83
C ALA A 56 12.05 12.19 -3.77
N VAL A 57 11.79 12.73 -4.96
CA VAL A 57 12.85 13.21 -5.90
C VAL A 57 13.70 14.30 -5.25
N TYR A 58 13.08 15.21 -4.52
CA TYR A 58 13.82 16.26 -3.79
C TYR A 58 14.74 15.65 -2.73
N ILE A 59 14.25 14.69 -1.91
CA ILE A 59 15.05 14.00 -0.88
C ILE A 59 16.18 13.17 -1.49
N GLU A 60 15.96 12.52 -2.63
CA GLU A 60 17.05 11.82 -3.34
C GLU A 60 18.21 12.76 -3.71
N ARG A 61 17.90 14.00 -4.03
CA ARG A 61 18.88 15.01 -4.41
C ARG A 61 19.62 15.63 -3.21
N VAL A 62 18.88 16.04 -2.17
CA VAL A 62 19.46 16.79 -1.05
C VAL A 62 19.86 15.92 0.13
N GLY A 63 19.26 14.72 0.28
CA GLY A 63 19.49 13.82 1.41
C GLY A 63 18.67 14.18 2.65
N VAL A 64 18.95 13.46 3.74
CA VAL A 64 18.37 13.68 5.07
C VAL A 64 19.48 13.86 6.11
N ALA A 65 19.26 14.72 7.10
CA ALA A 65 20.19 15.04 8.18
C ALA A 65 19.77 14.40 9.52
N PHE A 66 19.16 13.20 9.46
CA PHE A 66 18.77 12.45 10.65
C PHE A 66 18.87 10.95 10.39
N ASP A 67 18.98 10.18 11.47
CA ASP A 67 18.89 8.73 11.40
C ASP A 67 17.42 8.31 11.32
N PRO A 68 17.00 7.53 10.30
CA PRO A 68 15.62 7.08 10.14
C PRO A 68 15.29 5.96 11.15
N THR A 69 15.32 6.29 12.44
CA THR A 69 14.93 5.36 13.50
C THR A 69 13.47 4.92 13.34
N PRO A 70 13.06 3.78 13.94
CA PRO A 70 11.68 3.33 13.92
C PRO A 70 10.68 4.41 14.33
N GLU A 71 11.02 5.21 15.34
CA GLU A 71 10.18 6.30 15.84
C GLU A 71 10.07 7.46 14.84
N ALA A 72 11.18 7.80 14.15
CA ALA A 72 11.18 8.82 13.11
C ALA A 72 10.32 8.38 11.92
N ILE A 73 10.47 7.14 11.47
CA ILE A 73 9.69 6.54 10.39
C ILE A 73 8.21 6.46 10.77
N SER A 74 7.89 6.03 12.00
CA SER A 74 6.50 5.98 12.48
C SER A 74 5.84 7.37 12.49
N ARG A 75 6.58 8.42 12.90
CA ARG A 75 6.08 9.81 12.84
C ARG A 75 5.82 10.28 11.41
N LEU A 76 6.71 9.97 10.48
CA LEU A 76 6.51 10.33 9.06
C LEU A 76 5.29 9.62 8.49
N ARG A 77 5.12 8.32 8.78
CA ARG A 77 3.94 7.54 8.39
C ARG A 77 2.65 8.14 8.96
N ALA A 78 2.64 8.49 10.24
CA ALA A 78 1.50 9.14 10.89
C ALA A 78 1.16 10.53 10.29
N ASN A 79 2.13 11.19 9.64
CA ASN A 79 1.94 12.43 8.90
C ASN A 79 1.60 12.22 7.41
N GLY A 80 1.33 10.97 7.00
CA GLY A 80 0.87 10.63 5.65
C GLY A 80 1.96 10.25 4.67
N ALA A 81 3.20 9.96 5.12
CA ALA A 81 4.23 9.45 4.23
C ALA A 81 3.93 8.00 3.82
N HIS A 82 3.91 7.74 2.52
CA HIS A 82 3.70 6.42 1.94
C HIS A 82 5.03 5.65 1.75
N PRO A 83 4.98 4.34 1.50
CA PRO A 83 6.16 3.47 1.42
C PRO A 83 7.25 3.98 0.49
N HIS A 84 6.90 4.52 -0.67
CA HIS A 84 7.86 5.07 -1.64
C HIS A 84 8.74 6.18 -1.01
N LEU A 85 8.14 7.17 -0.36
CA LEU A 85 8.88 8.25 0.30
C LEU A 85 9.70 7.72 1.48
N LEU A 86 9.12 6.84 2.31
CA LEU A 86 9.82 6.27 3.47
C LEU A 86 11.06 5.48 3.04
N ASN A 87 10.96 4.67 1.98
CA ASN A 87 12.09 3.94 1.43
C ASN A 87 13.16 4.89 0.84
N THR A 88 12.73 5.97 0.18
CA THR A 88 13.65 7.00 -0.32
C THR A 88 14.42 7.67 0.81
N ILE A 89 13.77 7.98 1.94
CA ILE A 89 14.42 8.57 3.12
C ILE A 89 15.47 7.60 3.69
N LYS A 90 15.14 6.32 3.84
CA LYS A 90 16.06 5.28 4.33
C LYS A 90 17.28 5.16 3.43
N ARG A 91 17.09 5.08 2.11
CA ARG A 91 18.20 5.04 1.13
C ARG A 91 19.06 6.30 1.17
N ALA A 92 18.46 7.46 1.32
CA ALA A 92 19.20 8.73 1.42
C ALA A 92 20.10 8.78 2.67
N ALA A 93 19.61 8.28 3.80
CA ALA A 93 20.38 8.16 5.04
C ALA A 93 21.52 7.12 4.92
N GLU A 94 21.28 5.98 4.27
CA GLU A 94 22.32 4.97 4.02
C GLU A 94 23.45 5.53 3.14
N LYS A 95 23.13 6.29 2.07
CA LYS A 95 24.11 6.96 1.21
C LYS A 95 24.95 7.95 2.00
N LEU A 96 24.32 8.73 2.87
CA LEU A 96 25.03 9.68 3.73
C LEU A 96 25.98 8.96 4.69
N SER A 97 25.51 7.91 5.36
CA SER A 97 26.33 7.09 6.26
C SER A 97 27.53 6.44 5.56
N ALA A 98 27.35 5.96 4.34
CA ALA A 98 28.41 5.39 3.51
C ALA A 98 29.47 6.46 3.15
N SER A 99 29.06 7.69 2.86
CA SER A 99 29.96 8.80 2.51
C SER A 99 30.83 9.26 3.69
N TYR A 100 30.38 9.05 4.93
CA TYR A 100 31.13 9.37 6.17
C TYR A 100 31.98 8.22 6.69
N GLY A 101 32.20 7.13 5.92
CA GLY A 101 33.10 6.04 6.26
C GLY A 101 32.64 5.16 7.42
N LYS A 102 31.34 5.11 7.70
CA LYS A 102 30.77 4.13 8.61
C LYS A 102 30.92 2.76 7.96
N LEU A 103 31.77 1.91 8.53
CA LEU A 103 32.10 0.57 8.06
C LEU A 103 30.83 -0.19 7.70
N THR A 104 30.63 -0.41 6.42
CA THR A 104 29.68 -1.42 5.95
C THR A 104 30.22 -2.78 6.41
N VAL A 105 29.49 -3.43 7.29
CA VAL A 105 29.78 -4.81 7.65
C VAL A 105 29.53 -5.63 6.38
N THR A 106 30.62 -5.91 5.64
CA THR A 106 30.60 -6.80 4.48
C THR A 106 30.59 -8.24 5.00
N GLY A 107 29.41 -8.78 5.20
CA GLY A 107 29.16 -10.17 5.52
C GLY A 107 27.68 -10.45 5.44
N THR A 108 27.31 -11.62 4.92
CA THR A 108 25.92 -12.09 5.02
C THR A 108 25.58 -12.17 6.52
N PRO A 109 24.61 -11.44 7.03
CA PRO A 109 24.22 -11.56 8.43
C PRO A 109 23.87 -13.02 8.73
N PRO A 110 24.14 -13.49 9.96
CA PRO A 110 23.74 -14.84 10.35
C PRO A 110 22.23 -15.00 10.19
N PRO A 111 21.75 -16.24 9.90
CA PRO A 111 20.31 -16.49 9.81
C PRO A 111 19.59 -16.01 11.06
N ASP A 112 18.53 -15.25 10.88
CA ASP A 112 17.66 -14.78 11.97
C ASP A 112 16.63 -15.90 12.28
N PRO A 113 16.72 -16.58 13.44
CA PRO A 113 15.82 -17.69 13.76
C PRO A 113 14.35 -17.28 13.78
N PHE A 114 14.04 -16.04 14.18
CA PHE A 114 12.70 -15.52 14.19
C PHE A 114 12.14 -15.38 12.76
N LEU A 115 12.96 -14.85 11.85
CA LEU A 115 12.58 -14.71 10.45
C LEU A 115 12.45 -16.08 9.76
N GLU A 116 13.31 -17.04 10.06
CA GLU A 116 13.21 -18.39 9.51
C GLU A 116 11.94 -19.12 9.98
N GLU A 117 11.56 -18.94 11.25
CA GLU A 117 10.28 -19.48 11.74
C GLU A 117 9.09 -18.75 11.07
N THR A 118 9.20 -17.45 10.86
CA THR A 118 8.19 -16.70 10.09
C THR A 118 8.06 -17.22 8.66
N ARG A 119 9.17 -17.50 7.97
CA ARG A 119 9.15 -18.10 6.62
C ARG A 119 8.44 -19.45 6.60
N LYS A 120 8.69 -20.26 7.59
CA LYS A 120 8.01 -21.55 7.74
C LYS A 120 6.50 -21.33 7.95
N ASN A 121 6.12 -20.47 8.89
CA ASN A 121 4.71 -20.21 9.20
C ASN A 121 3.95 -19.61 8.01
N VAL A 122 4.59 -18.75 7.21
CA VAL A 122 3.98 -18.22 5.98
C VAL A 122 3.77 -19.31 4.94
N ARG A 123 4.72 -20.24 4.77
CA ARG A 123 4.54 -21.40 3.87
C ARG A 123 3.39 -22.27 4.32
N ASP A 124 3.43 -22.71 5.58
CA ASP A 124 2.40 -23.57 6.15
C ASP A 124 1.02 -22.91 6.02
N TYR A 125 0.94 -21.62 6.33
CA TYR A 125 -0.27 -20.82 6.16
C TYR A 125 -0.79 -20.83 4.72
N LEU A 126 0.08 -20.61 3.72
CA LEU A 126 -0.30 -20.58 2.31
C LEU A 126 -0.72 -21.96 1.77
N GLU A 127 -0.19 -23.02 2.37
CA GLU A 127 -0.58 -24.39 2.04
C GLU A 127 -1.93 -24.78 2.64
N GLU A 128 -2.18 -24.34 3.88
CA GLU A 128 -3.37 -24.69 4.66
C GLU A 128 -4.53 -23.70 4.48
N LEU A 129 -4.31 -22.59 3.75
CA LEU A 129 -5.32 -21.56 3.55
C LEU A 129 -6.59 -22.16 2.93
N PRO A 130 -7.74 -22.15 3.64
CA PRO A 130 -8.96 -22.75 3.14
C PRO A 130 -9.52 -21.94 1.97
N ASP A 131 -10.24 -22.59 1.10
CA ASP A 131 -11.02 -21.92 0.07
C ASP A 131 -12.13 -21.08 0.73
N PHE A 132 -12.27 -19.83 0.29
CA PHE A 132 -13.22 -18.88 0.86
C PHE A 132 -13.81 -17.93 -0.18
N ILE A 133 -14.87 -17.26 0.24
CA ILE A 133 -15.46 -16.13 -0.49
C ILE A 133 -15.52 -14.94 0.47
N CYS A 134 -15.26 -13.76 -0.05
CA CYS A 134 -15.53 -12.51 0.66
C CYS A 134 -16.06 -11.42 -0.28
N GLN A 135 -16.58 -10.36 0.29
CA GLN A 135 -16.93 -9.16 -0.43
C GLN A 135 -15.78 -8.16 -0.36
N GLN A 136 -15.40 -7.64 -1.49
CA GLN A 136 -14.39 -6.59 -1.62
C GLN A 136 -15.06 -5.28 -2.01
N GLU A 137 -14.91 -4.26 -1.17
CA GLU A 137 -15.33 -2.89 -1.44
C GLU A 137 -14.11 -2.05 -1.80
N VAL A 138 -14.07 -1.49 -3.01
CA VAL A 138 -12.97 -0.66 -3.52
C VAL A 138 -13.46 0.77 -3.66
N GLN A 139 -13.02 1.65 -2.76
CA GLN A 139 -13.27 3.09 -2.85
C GLN A 139 -12.12 3.73 -3.62
N ARG A 140 -12.42 4.35 -4.76
CA ARG A 140 -11.43 4.96 -5.63
C ARG A 140 -11.40 6.47 -5.46
N TYR A 141 -10.20 7.00 -5.40
CA TYR A 141 -9.93 8.44 -5.25
C TYR A 141 -8.89 8.88 -6.28
N TYR A 142 -9.00 10.14 -6.69
CA TYR A 142 -8.01 10.81 -7.52
C TYR A 142 -7.58 12.10 -6.86
N ASP A 143 -6.31 12.44 -7.02
CA ASP A 143 -5.74 13.74 -6.70
C ASP A 143 -5.11 14.29 -7.98
N ILE A 144 -5.71 15.34 -8.53
CA ILE A 144 -5.26 15.98 -9.76
C ILE A 144 -4.20 17.03 -9.41
N GLU A 145 -3.09 16.99 -10.14
CA GLU A 145 -1.95 17.91 -9.98
C GLU A 145 -1.26 17.86 -8.60
N GLY A 146 -1.49 16.81 -7.81
CA GLY A 146 -0.91 16.70 -6.48
C GLY A 146 -1.43 17.76 -5.51
N SER A 147 -2.70 18.15 -5.68
CA SER A 147 -3.36 19.18 -4.89
C SER A 147 -3.56 18.78 -3.42
N GLY A 148 -3.44 17.49 -3.08
CA GLY A 148 -3.74 16.89 -1.79
C GLY A 148 -5.23 16.81 -1.48
N ALA A 149 -6.06 17.31 -2.39
CA ALA A 149 -7.51 17.15 -2.33
C ALA A 149 -7.89 15.86 -3.06
N TRP A 150 -8.17 14.83 -2.28
CA TRP A 150 -8.60 13.54 -2.80
C TRP A 150 -10.08 13.56 -3.14
N ASP A 151 -10.39 13.58 -4.42
CA ASP A 151 -11.76 13.47 -4.91
C ASP A 151 -12.17 12.00 -5.00
N LYS A 152 -13.28 11.65 -4.37
CA LYS A 152 -13.85 10.32 -4.49
C LYS A 152 -14.50 10.15 -5.85
N ALA A 153 -13.99 9.21 -6.65
CA ALA A 153 -14.56 8.91 -7.97
C ALA A 153 -15.80 8.03 -7.83
N ASP A 154 -15.66 6.88 -7.20
CA ASP A 154 -16.73 5.90 -7.05
C ASP A 154 -16.40 4.85 -5.98
N THR A 155 -17.30 3.88 -5.86
CA THR A 155 -17.10 2.68 -5.06
C THR A 155 -17.49 1.46 -5.90
N LEU A 156 -16.56 0.56 -6.08
CA LEU A 156 -16.76 -0.72 -6.77
C LEU A 156 -16.92 -1.83 -5.75
N MET A 157 -17.80 -2.78 -6.07
CA MET A 157 -18.05 -3.95 -5.23
C MET A 157 -17.72 -5.20 -6.00
N TYR A 158 -16.99 -6.13 -5.40
CA TYR A 158 -16.67 -7.42 -5.97
C TYR A 158 -16.99 -8.54 -4.98
N GLU A 159 -17.37 -9.70 -5.50
CA GLU A 159 -17.23 -10.97 -4.80
C GLU A 159 -15.87 -11.54 -5.17
N LEU A 160 -14.99 -11.64 -4.19
CA LEU A 160 -13.71 -12.30 -4.31
C LEU A 160 -13.88 -13.77 -3.88
N THR A 161 -13.56 -14.68 -4.77
CA THR A 161 -13.45 -16.10 -4.48
C THR A 161 -12.00 -16.53 -4.52
N TYR A 162 -11.53 -17.11 -3.43
CA TYR A 162 -10.26 -17.82 -3.36
C TYR A 162 -10.54 -19.31 -3.40
N ASN A 163 -10.11 -19.98 -4.44
CA ASN A 163 -10.35 -21.38 -4.65
C ASN A 163 -9.15 -22.04 -5.36
N HIS A 164 -8.66 -23.15 -4.82
CA HIS A 164 -7.47 -23.85 -5.33
C HIS A 164 -6.27 -22.92 -5.55
N LYS A 165 -5.98 -22.07 -4.58
CA LYS A 165 -4.88 -21.07 -4.62
C LYS A 165 -5.00 -20.03 -5.74
N ARG A 166 -6.22 -19.81 -6.26
CA ARG A 166 -6.50 -18.80 -7.29
C ARG A 166 -7.56 -17.83 -6.82
N GLU A 167 -7.33 -16.57 -7.11
CA GLU A 167 -8.30 -15.50 -6.88
C GLU A 167 -9.14 -15.29 -8.14
N SER A 168 -10.43 -15.13 -7.97
CA SER A 168 -11.36 -14.69 -9.02
C SER A 168 -12.26 -13.59 -8.48
N TYR A 169 -12.58 -12.62 -9.33
CA TYR A 169 -13.31 -11.42 -8.97
C TYR A 169 -14.57 -11.33 -9.84
N LYS A 170 -15.72 -11.27 -9.19
CA LYS A 170 -17.01 -11.08 -9.83
C LYS A 170 -17.57 -9.73 -9.47
N PRO A 171 -17.76 -8.79 -10.42
CA PRO A 171 -18.33 -7.49 -10.14
C PRO A 171 -19.75 -7.61 -9.58
N LEU A 172 -20.05 -6.76 -8.58
CA LEU A 172 -21.37 -6.63 -7.97
C LEU A 172 -21.87 -5.20 -8.17
N ASN A 173 -23.19 -5.01 -8.22
CA ASN A 173 -23.78 -3.68 -8.12
C ASN A 173 -23.84 -3.20 -6.67
N SER A 174 -24.29 -1.97 -6.43
CA SER A 174 -24.38 -1.36 -5.09
C SER A 174 -25.26 -2.13 -4.10
N ILE A 175 -26.10 -3.03 -4.56
CA ILE A 175 -26.94 -3.90 -3.71
C ILE A 175 -26.41 -5.36 -3.65
N GLY A 176 -25.18 -5.58 -4.07
CA GLY A 176 -24.51 -6.89 -3.96
C GLY A 176 -24.91 -7.92 -5.02
N ARG A 177 -25.58 -7.53 -6.11
CA ARG A 177 -25.92 -8.42 -7.22
C ARG A 177 -24.85 -8.40 -8.30
N ALA A 178 -24.57 -9.56 -8.91
CA ALA A 178 -23.62 -9.68 -10.01
C ALA A 178 -24.01 -8.79 -11.20
N VAL A 179 -22.99 -8.17 -11.83
CA VAL A 179 -23.11 -7.39 -13.06
C VAL A 179 -22.19 -7.98 -14.14
N THR A 180 -22.53 -7.73 -15.39
CA THR A 180 -21.80 -8.30 -16.55
C THR A 180 -20.57 -7.51 -16.99
N LYS A 181 -20.24 -6.38 -16.32
CA LYS A 181 -19.04 -5.61 -16.67
C LYS A 181 -17.79 -6.31 -16.19
N ASP A 182 -16.84 -6.49 -17.08
CA ASP A 182 -15.53 -7.06 -16.76
C ASP A 182 -14.72 -6.10 -15.88
N VAL A 183 -13.97 -6.67 -14.91
CA VAL A 183 -13.11 -5.94 -13.96
C VAL A 183 -12.10 -5.07 -14.72
N GLY A 184 -11.51 -5.58 -15.81
CA GLY A 184 -10.55 -4.86 -16.64
C GLY A 184 -11.12 -3.64 -17.37
N GLN A 185 -12.45 -3.52 -17.49
CA GLN A 185 -13.11 -2.42 -18.18
C GLN A 185 -13.48 -1.23 -17.27
N THR A 186 -13.22 -1.34 -15.97
CA THR A 186 -13.60 -0.29 -15.02
C THR A 186 -12.66 0.91 -14.99
N GLY A 187 -11.50 0.83 -15.68
CA GLY A 187 -10.47 1.87 -15.72
C GLY A 187 -9.82 2.14 -14.35
N GLY A 188 -8.74 2.94 -14.34
CA GLY A 188 -8.02 3.31 -13.12
C GLY A 188 -6.96 2.28 -12.68
N ALA A 189 -6.33 2.53 -11.55
CA ALA A 189 -5.36 1.62 -10.96
C ALA A 189 -6.06 0.34 -10.50
N PHE A 190 -5.52 -0.80 -10.88
CA PHE A 190 -6.02 -2.10 -10.45
C PHE A 190 -4.84 -2.99 -10.07
N SER A 191 -4.95 -3.67 -8.95
CA SER A 191 -4.00 -4.70 -8.51
C SER A 191 -4.73 -6.03 -8.39
N THR A 192 -4.16 -7.08 -8.96
CA THR A 192 -4.62 -8.46 -8.82
C THR A 192 -3.67 -9.23 -7.91
N GLY A 193 -4.15 -10.25 -7.22
CA GLY A 193 -3.31 -11.08 -6.37
C GLY A 193 -2.99 -10.43 -5.02
N ASN A 194 -3.94 -9.68 -4.47
CA ASN A 194 -3.73 -8.89 -3.26
C ASN A 194 -3.66 -9.73 -1.98
N PHE A 195 -4.04 -10.98 -2.05
CA PHE A 195 -4.30 -11.77 -0.87
C PHE A 195 -3.10 -12.62 -0.43
N ALA A 196 -2.84 -13.69 -1.12
CA ALA A 196 -1.77 -14.64 -0.82
C ALA A 196 -0.52 -14.38 -1.66
N VAL A 197 -0.69 -13.74 -2.83
CA VAL A 197 0.39 -13.57 -3.82
C VAL A 197 1.51 -12.68 -3.30
N SER A 198 1.21 -11.58 -2.61
CA SER A 198 2.24 -10.70 -2.06
C SER A 198 3.08 -11.39 -0.98
N LEU A 199 2.43 -12.15 -0.07
CA LEU A 199 3.12 -12.95 0.94
C LEU A 199 3.95 -14.07 0.29
N ALA A 200 3.35 -14.83 -0.63
CA ALA A 200 4.01 -15.91 -1.33
C ALA A 200 5.24 -15.42 -2.09
N ALA A 201 5.10 -14.33 -2.86
CA ALA A 201 6.20 -13.74 -3.61
C ALA A 201 7.34 -13.29 -2.68
N LEU A 202 7.03 -12.53 -1.62
CA LEU A 202 8.04 -11.98 -0.72
C LEU A 202 8.86 -13.09 -0.02
N PHE A 203 8.22 -14.18 0.37
CA PHE A 203 8.88 -15.28 1.09
C PHE A 203 9.33 -16.42 0.18
N SER A 204 9.12 -16.31 -1.13
CA SER A 204 9.63 -17.27 -2.10
C SER A 204 11.17 -17.23 -2.17
N PRO A 205 11.85 -18.40 -2.22
CA PRO A 205 13.30 -18.46 -2.38
C PRO A 205 13.81 -17.77 -3.66
N GLU A 206 13.00 -17.74 -4.72
CA GLU A 206 13.34 -17.16 -6.02
C GLU A 206 13.54 -15.64 -5.95
N THR A 207 12.80 -14.96 -5.06
CA THR A 207 12.90 -13.50 -4.90
C THR A 207 14.20 -13.09 -4.21
N LYS A 208 14.87 -14.00 -3.50
CA LYS A 208 16.08 -13.71 -2.73
C LYS A 208 15.93 -12.42 -1.89
N ALA A 209 14.75 -12.23 -1.32
CA ALA A 209 14.45 -11.05 -0.52
C ALA A 209 15.45 -10.91 0.64
N VAL A 210 16.07 -9.74 0.73
CA VAL A 210 16.98 -9.38 1.82
C VAL A 210 16.18 -8.68 2.90
N PHE A 211 16.24 -9.18 4.13
CA PHE A 211 15.54 -8.60 5.28
C PHE A 211 16.53 -7.98 6.26
N LYS A 212 16.15 -6.83 6.83
CA LYS A 212 16.91 -6.14 7.87
C LYS A 212 15.97 -5.80 9.04
N PRO A 213 16.32 -6.11 10.29
CA PRO A 213 15.54 -5.66 11.44
C PRO A 213 15.39 -4.13 11.42
N ALA A 214 14.15 -3.64 11.57
CA ALA A 214 13.82 -2.22 11.49
C ALA A 214 13.14 -1.68 12.75
N GLY A 215 12.93 -2.53 13.76
CA GLY A 215 12.42 -2.10 15.07
C GLY A 215 11.23 -2.91 15.55
N LYS A 216 10.48 -2.28 16.45
CA LYS A 216 9.28 -2.87 17.09
C LYS A 216 8.18 -1.82 17.11
N GLU A 217 6.97 -2.25 16.88
CA GLU A 217 5.79 -1.38 16.96
C GLU A 217 4.59 -2.19 17.46
N LYS A 218 3.65 -1.51 18.09
CA LYS A 218 2.38 -2.11 18.48
C LYS A 218 1.36 -1.89 17.37
N LEU A 219 0.91 -2.96 16.72
CA LEU A 219 -0.13 -2.91 15.71
C LEU A 219 -1.45 -3.38 16.34
N GLY A 220 -2.36 -2.43 16.60
CA GLY A 220 -3.55 -2.71 17.41
C GLY A 220 -3.17 -3.20 18.81
N ALA A 221 -3.64 -4.37 19.20
CA ALA A 221 -3.33 -4.98 20.49
C ALA A 221 -2.04 -5.82 20.50
N ARG A 222 -1.43 -6.08 19.33
CA ARG A 222 -0.33 -7.03 19.16
C ARG A 222 1.02 -6.33 19.11
N GLN A 223 2.02 -6.89 19.78
CA GLN A 223 3.41 -6.49 19.63
C GLN A 223 3.95 -7.08 18.34
N THR A 224 4.65 -6.25 17.55
CA THR A 224 5.24 -6.70 16.29
C THR A 224 6.72 -6.38 16.21
N LEU A 225 7.46 -7.21 15.51
CA LEU A 225 8.81 -6.91 15.02
C LEU A 225 8.68 -6.42 13.58
N ILE A 226 9.42 -5.35 13.26
CA ILE A 226 9.43 -4.76 11.93
C ILE A 226 10.71 -5.18 11.23
N TYR A 227 10.58 -5.65 10.00
CA TYR A 227 11.69 -5.90 9.09
C TYR A 227 11.50 -5.08 7.83
N ASP A 228 12.54 -4.34 7.44
CA ASP A 228 12.63 -3.79 6.09
C ASP A 228 13.09 -4.88 5.14
N TYR A 229 12.59 -4.85 3.92
CA TYR A 229 12.99 -5.82 2.91
C TYR A 229 13.25 -5.16 1.55
N THR A 230 14.06 -5.83 0.75
CA THR A 230 14.36 -5.44 -0.64
C THR A 230 14.40 -6.67 -1.52
N VAL A 231 13.74 -6.59 -2.67
CA VAL A 231 13.80 -7.56 -3.75
C VAL A 231 14.35 -6.86 -4.98
N LEU A 232 15.50 -7.30 -5.45
CA LEU A 232 16.14 -6.74 -6.63
C LEU A 232 15.36 -7.08 -7.90
N LYS A 233 15.46 -6.21 -8.90
CA LYS A 233 14.74 -6.36 -10.18
C LYS A 233 14.96 -7.72 -10.84
N GLU A 234 16.19 -8.23 -10.83
CA GLU A 234 16.57 -9.52 -11.42
C GLU A 234 15.93 -10.73 -10.74
N ASN A 235 15.46 -10.57 -9.51
CA ASN A 235 14.78 -11.61 -8.73
C ASN A 235 13.28 -11.34 -8.60
N SER A 236 12.78 -10.24 -9.17
CA SER A 236 11.40 -9.80 -9.04
C SER A 236 10.53 -10.36 -10.16
N GLN A 237 9.30 -10.72 -9.82
CA GLN A 237 8.24 -11.00 -10.77
C GLN A 237 7.19 -9.87 -10.79
N LEU A 238 7.43 -8.80 -10.01
CA LEU A 238 6.52 -7.65 -9.95
C LEU A 238 6.57 -6.89 -11.26
N THR A 239 5.41 -6.71 -11.87
CA THR A 239 5.28 -5.97 -13.12
C THR A 239 4.46 -4.73 -12.93
N VAL A 240 4.87 -3.66 -13.60
CA VAL A 240 4.15 -2.40 -13.67
C VAL A 240 3.72 -2.18 -15.12
N GLN A 241 2.45 -1.87 -15.31
CA GLN A 241 1.90 -1.56 -16.62
C GLN A 241 1.14 -0.24 -16.57
N SER A 242 1.28 0.55 -17.62
CA SER A 242 0.51 1.77 -17.86
C SER A 242 -0.06 1.74 -19.27
N GLU A 243 -1.21 2.35 -19.47
CA GLU A 243 -1.86 2.46 -20.79
C GLU A 243 -0.89 3.10 -21.82
N GLY A 244 -0.74 2.45 -22.97
CA GLY A 244 0.14 2.92 -24.05
C GLY A 244 1.64 2.90 -23.71
N ALA A 245 2.05 2.12 -22.72
CA ALA A 245 3.46 1.86 -22.39
C ALA A 245 3.70 0.34 -22.28
N PRO A 246 4.93 -0.14 -22.58
CA PRO A 246 5.26 -1.53 -22.39
C PRO A 246 5.23 -1.90 -20.91
N GLN A 247 4.82 -3.11 -20.60
CA GLN A 247 4.95 -3.67 -19.26
C GLN A 247 6.43 -3.78 -18.88
N ILE A 248 6.77 -3.42 -17.67
CA ILE A 248 8.14 -3.52 -17.14
C ILE A 248 8.16 -4.35 -15.86
N VAL A 249 9.25 -5.08 -15.67
CA VAL A 249 9.58 -5.72 -14.38
C VAL A 249 10.35 -4.69 -13.55
N SER A 250 10.04 -4.60 -12.27
CA SER A 250 10.70 -3.68 -11.35
C SER A 250 11.10 -4.40 -10.06
N GLY A 251 12.18 -3.94 -9.43
CA GLY A 251 12.46 -4.27 -8.04
C GLY A 251 11.42 -3.63 -7.11
N TYR A 252 11.40 -4.06 -5.88
CA TYR A 252 10.52 -3.48 -4.87
C TYR A 252 11.13 -3.60 -3.47
N SER A 253 10.76 -2.67 -2.62
CA SER A 253 11.19 -2.65 -1.23
C SER A 253 10.05 -2.20 -0.31
N GLY A 254 10.20 -2.43 0.97
CA GLY A 254 9.17 -2.08 1.93
C GLY A 254 9.47 -2.53 3.33
N SER A 255 8.41 -2.68 4.12
CA SER A 255 8.50 -3.14 5.50
C SER A 255 7.40 -4.16 5.79
N ILE A 256 7.68 -5.11 6.67
CA ILE A 256 6.70 -6.07 7.19
C ILE A 256 6.62 -5.99 8.71
N TRP A 257 5.43 -6.15 9.23
CA TRP A 257 5.14 -6.26 10.67
C TRP A 257 4.79 -7.71 10.98
N ILE A 258 5.60 -8.32 11.80
CA ILE A 258 5.46 -9.72 12.19
C ILE A 258 5.03 -9.78 13.65
N ASP A 259 3.92 -10.47 13.93
CA ASP A 259 3.47 -10.74 15.30
C ASP A 259 4.59 -11.39 16.10
N ALA A 260 4.94 -10.80 17.25
CA ALA A 260 6.07 -11.27 18.06
C ALA A 260 5.87 -12.68 18.65
N GLU A 261 4.62 -13.09 18.86
CA GLU A 261 4.26 -14.39 19.45
C GLU A 261 3.98 -15.45 18.37
N LYS A 262 3.05 -15.13 17.46
CA LYS A 262 2.56 -16.08 16.44
C LYS A 262 3.47 -16.16 15.22
N LYS A 263 4.38 -15.19 15.02
CA LYS A 263 5.27 -15.08 13.84
C LYS A 263 4.51 -15.12 12.52
N LEU A 264 3.36 -14.43 12.49
CA LEU A 264 2.53 -14.23 11.32
C LEU A 264 2.67 -12.77 10.86
N VAL A 265 2.63 -12.56 9.56
CA VAL A 265 2.73 -11.20 8.98
C VAL A 265 1.39 -10.50 9.11
N LEU A 266 1.34 -9.40 9.87
CA LEU A 266 0.12 -8.61 10.09
C LEU A 266 0.00 -7.40 9.18
N ARG A 267 1.10 -6.91 8.60
CA ARG A 267 1.13 -5.84 7.61
C ARG A 267 2.28 -6.01 6.66
N ILE A 268 2.03 -5.68 5.39
CA ILE A 268 3.04 -5.49 4.35
C ILE A 268 2.89 -4.08 3.82
N GLU A 269 3.98 -3.32 3.80
CA GLU A 269 4.12 -2.09 3.03
C GLU A 269 5.11 -2.36 1.90
N GLN A 270 4.80 -1.92 0.69
CA GLN A 270 5.61 -2.15 -0.49
C GLN A 270 5.61 -0.93 -1.39
N ALA A 271 6.76 -0.60 -1.94
CA ALA A 271 6.90 0.37 -3.01
C ALA A 271 7.73 -0.24 -4.14
N VAL A 272 7.35 0.12 -5.38
CA VAL A 272 8.12 -0.23 -6.57
C VAL A 272 9.39 0.61 -6.60
N ASP A 273 10.53 -0.04 -6.86
CA ASP A 273 11.84 0.61 -7.00
C ASP A 273 12.21 0.78 -8.49
N ASP A 274 13.17 1.66 -8.75
CA ASP A 274 13.85 1.80 -10.05
C ASP A 274 12.94 2.00 -11.28
N LEU A 275 11.82 2.72 -11.11
CA LEU A 275 11.00 3.11 -12.25
C LEU A 275 11.79 4.07 -13.15
N PRO A 276 11.89 3.81 -14.47
CA PRO A 276 12.57 4.73 -15.38
C PRO A 276 11.92 6.11 -15.35
N LYS A 277 12.74 7.19 -15.32
CA LYS A 277 12.22 8.57 -15.28
C LYS A 277 11.31 8.92 -16.46
N SER A 278 11.46 8.24 -17.59
CA SER A 278 10.60 8.39 -18.78
C SER A 278 9.32 7.56 -18.71
N TYR A 279 9.19 6.64 -17.74
CA TYR A 279 8.02 5.79 -17.63
C TYR A 279 6.81 6.59 -17.14
N PRO A 280 5.58 6.27 -17.61
CA PRO A 280 4.38 7.02 -17.22
C PRO A 280 4.06 6.98 -15.73
N VAL A 281 4.35 5.85 -15.06
CA VAL A 281 4.15 5.69 -13.61
C VAL A 281 5.29 6.36 -12.85
N THR A 282 4.96 7.19 -11.86
CA THR A 282 5.94 7.88 -11.00
C THR A 282 6.26 7.11 -9.73
N ASN A 283 5.25 6.46 -9.17
CA ASN A 283 5.33 5.60 -7.98
C ASN A 283 4.22 4.56 -8.04
N SER A 284 4.42 3.45 -7.36
CA SER A 284 3.38 2.44 -7.11
C SER A 284 3.61 1.86 -5.72
N ASP A 285 2.66 2.16 -4.85
CA ASP A 285 2.72 1.81 -3.43
C ASP A 285 1.56 0.90 -3.05
N SER A 286 1.81 -0.01 -2.13
CA SER A 286 0.75 -0.83 -1.53
C SER A 286 0.96 -1.00 -0.03
N ILE A 287 -0.15 -1.04 0.70
CA ILE A 287 -0.22 -1.36 2.12
C ILE A 287 -1.31 -2.41 2.28
N ILE A 288 -1.01 -3.54 2.91
CA ILE A 288 -2.00 -4.60 3.17
C ILE A 288 -1.94 -4.92 4.65
N ASP A 289 -3.07 -4.79 5.32
CA ASP A 289 -3.27 -5.18 6.72
C ASP A 289 -4.02 -6.50 6.80
N TYR A 290 -3.51 -7.42 7.63
CA TYR A 290 -4.10 -8.72 7.90
C TYR A 290 -4.57 -8.81 9.36
N ASP A 291 -5.58 -9.62 9.60
CA ASP A 291 -6.02 -9.96 10.95
C ASP A 291 -6.54 -11.40 10.99
N MET A 292 -6.64 -11.95 12.20
CA MET A 292 -7.28 -13.25 12.43
C MET A 292 -8.79 -13.09 12.32
N ILE A 293 -9.37 -13.74 11.33
CA ILE A 293 -10.79 -13.62 11.01
C ILE A 293 -11.44 -14.98 11.10
N LYS A 294 -12.56 -15.03 11.81
CA LYS A 294 -13.39 -16.24 11.88
C LYS A 294 -14.20 -16.38 10.59
N LEU A 295 -13.93 -17.43 9.83
CA LEU A 295 -14.70 -17.73 8.63
C LEU A 295 -16.08 -18.25 9.01
N ARG A 296 -17.11 -17.67 8.42
CA ARG A 296 -18.46 -18.23 8.54
C ARG A 296 -18.51 -19.62 7.87
N GLY A 297 -18.95 -20.62 8.60
CA GLY A 297 -19.04 -22.00 8.12
C GLY A 297 -17.97 -22.94 8.71
N ILE A 298 -16.92 -22.41 9.33
CA ILE A 298 -15.94 -23.20 10.08
C ILE A 298 -15.60 -22.51 11.40
N ASP A 299 -15.24 -23.30 12.42
CA ASP A 299 -14.86 -22.77 13.74
C ASP A 299 -13.35 -22.61 13.86
N VAL A 300 -12.75 -21.97 12.86
CA VAL A 300 -11.31 -21.69 12.81
C VAL A 300 -11.10 -20.22 12.47
N GLU A 301 -10.17 -19.57 13.15
CA GLU A 301 -9.67 -18.26 12.79
C GLU A 301 -8.54 -18.40 11.78
N VAL A 302 -8.62 -17.63 10.70
CA VAL A 302 -7.67 -17.63 9.61
C VAL A 302 -7.12 -16.20 9.46
N LEU A 303 -5.82 -16.08 9.22
CA LEU A 303 -5.20 -14.79 8.92
C LEU A 303 -5.63 -14.32 7.53
N LEU A 304 -6.41 -13.25 7.44
CA LEU A 304 -6.98 -12.77 6.19
C LEU A 304 -6.82 -11.26 6.07
N PRO A 305 -6.75 -10.68 4.86
CA PRO A 305 -6.70 -9.23 4.69
C PRO A 305 -7.95 -8.59 5.30
N LEU A 306 -7.70 -7.54 6.05
CA LEU A 306 -8.75 -6.67 6.58
C LEU A 306 -8.99 -5.49 5.65
N ARG A 307 -7.90 -4.89 5.19
CA ARG A 307 -7.91 -3.77 4.24
C ARG A 307 -6.62 -3.74 3.42
N ALA A 308 -6.70 -3.11 2.27
CA ALA A 308 -5.53 -2.75 1.49
C ALA A 308 -5.65 -1.31 0.97
N GLU A 309 -4.51 -0.71 0.69
CA GLU A 309 -4.40 0.58 0.03
C GLU A 309 -3.41 0.43 -1.13
N PHE A 310 -3.80 0.93 -2.31
CA PHE A 310 -2.93 1.01 -3.48
C PHE A 310 -2.90 2.43 -3.97
N MET A 311 -1.70 2.94 -4.23
CA MET A 311 -1.50 4.27 -4.76
C MET A 311 -0.57 4.22 -5.97
N ILE A 312 -0.97 4.89 -7.07
CA ILE A 312 -0.20 4.99 -8.30
C ILE A 312 -0.19 6.43 -8.77
N GLY A 313 0.99 6.94 -9.07
CA GLY A 313 1.16 8.24 -9.72
C GLY A 313 1.26 8.10 -11.23
N ASP A 314 0.54 8.94 -11.97
CA ASP A 314 0.57 9.05 -13.43
C ASP A 314 1.18 10.39 -13.85
N ARG A 315 2.39 10.33 -14.44
CA ARG A 315 3.14 11.51 -14.92
C ARG A 315 2.44 12.23 -16.06
N ARG A 316 1.79 11.48 -16.98
CA ARG A 316 1.15 12.05 -18.17
C ARG A 316 -0.10 12.84 -17.78
N ARG A 317 -0.87 12.32 -16.83
CA ARG A 317 -2.10 12.95 -16.33
C ARG A 317 -1.85 13.91 -15.19
N LYS A 318 -0.62 13.96 -14.67
CA LYS A 318 -0.27 14.68 -13.42
C LYS A 318 -1.25 14.36 -12.28
N GLN A 319 -1.52 13.07 -12.12
CA GLN A 319 -2.58 12.58 -11.24
C GLN A 319 -2.03 11.48 -10.34
N GLN A 320 -2.50 11.47 -9.10
CA GLN A 320 -2.38 10.34 -8.19
C GLN A 320 -3.72 9.60 -8.15
N SER A 321 -3.68 8.28 -8.20
CA SER A 321 -4.85 7.41 -7.98
C SER A 321 -4.65 6.63 -6.70
N ARG A 322 -5.69 6.54 -5.89
CA ARG A 322 -5.69 5.81 -4.61
C ARG A 322 -6.92 4.92 -4.53
N ASN A 323 -6.71 3.65 -4.24
CA ASN A 323 -7.76 2.68 -3.98
C ASN A 323 -7.69 2.24 -2.53
N MET A 324 -8.75 2.50 -1.77
CA MET A 324 -8.95 1.96 -0.43
C MET A 324 -9.84 0.72 -0.56
N ILE A 325 -9.32 -0.44 -0.15
CA ILE A 325 -9.96 -1.72 -0.30
C ILE A 325 -10.30 -2.28 1.07
N TYR A 326 -11.54 -2.70 1.25
CA TYR A 326 -12.04 -3.31 2.47
C TYR A 326 -12.58 -4.70 2.17
N PHE A 327 -12.17 -5.69 2.95
CA PHE A 327 -12.61 -7.07 2.80
C PHE A 327 -13.60 -7.40 3.91
N LYS A 328 -14.78 -7.90 3.54
CA LYS A 328 -15.90 -8.10 4.44
C LYS A 328 -16.60 -9.44 4.17
N PHE A 329 -17.37 -9.92 5.14
CA PHE A 329 -18.27 -11.06 4.98
C PHE A 329 -17.58 -12.34 4.52
N TYR A 330 -16.45 -12.65 5.12
CA TYR A 330 -15.72 -13.88 4.86
C TYR A 330 -16.54 -15.12 5.20
N ARG A 331 -16.57 -16.09 4.27
CA ARG A 331 -17.22 -17.38 4.45
C ARG A 331 -16.44 -18.46 3.73
N LYS A 332 -16.54 -19.69 4.22
CA LYS A 332 -15.97 -20.85 3.53
C LYS A 332 -16.57 -20.99 2.14
N PHE A 333 -15.74 -21.31 1.16
CA PHE A 333 -16.22 -21.70 -0.16
C PHE A 333 -16.68 -23.15 -0.11
N GLU A 334 -17.96 -23.40 -0.40
CA GLU A 334 -18.52 -24.73 -0.49
C GLU A 334 -19.11 -24.89 -1.89
N THR A 335 -18.66 -25.90 -2.61
CA THR A 335 -19.34 -26.36 -3.83
C THR A 335 -20.44 -27.31 -3.41
N ASP A 336 -21.65 -26.81 -3.20
CA ASP A 336 -22.84 -27.65 -3.17
C ASP A 336 -23.09 -28.20 -4.58
N ILE A 337 -22.42 -29.28 -4.94
CA ILE A 337 -22.90 -30.13 -6.05
C ILE A 337 -24.09 -30.88 -5.49
N LYS A 338 -25.27 -30.28 -5.51
CA LYS A 338 -26.50 -31.02 -5.45
C LYS A 338 -26.61 -31.76 -6.75
N PHE A 339 -26.26 -33.03 -6.78
CA PHE A 339 -26.79 -33.93 -7.78
C PHE A 339 -28.31 -33.92 -7.58
N ILE A 340 -29.02 -33.17 -8.41
CA ILE A 340 -30.44 -33.35 -8.57
C ILE A 340 -30.54 -34.68 -9.32
N ASP A 341 -30.70 -35.75 -8.59
CA ASP A 341 -31.24 -36.99 -9.15
C ASP A 341 -32.62 -36.60 -9.69
N ASP A 342 -32.68 -36.26 -10.94
CA ASP A 342 -33.95 -36.12 -11.66
C ASP A 342 -34.43 -37.53 -12.01
N PRO A 343 -35.43 -38.08 -11.32
CA PRO A 343 -35.92 -39.41 -11.58
C PRO A 343 -36.63 -39.50 -12.96
N GLN A 344 -36.71 -38.39 -13.71
CA GLN A 344 -37.28 -38.32 -15.04
C GLN A 344 -36.23 -38.04 -16.14
N ALA A 345 -34.95 -38.04 -15.85
CA ALA A 345 -33.94 -37.92 -16.90
C ALA A 345 -34.03 -39.15 -17.83
N PRO A 346 -34.22 -38.95 -19.16
CA PRO A 346 -34.25 -40.07 -20.10
C PRO A 346 -32.90 -40.79 -20.05
N ALA A 347 -32.96 -42.13 -19.98
CA ALA A 347 -31.78 -42.99 -19.97
C ALA A 347 -30.86 -42.62 -21.15
N ALA A 348 -29.57 -42.40 -20.84
CA ALA A 348 -28.57 -42.12 -21.87
C ALA A 348 -28.60 -43.23 -22.94
N PRO A 349 -28.54 -42.88 -24.25
CA PRO A 349 -28.54 -43.89 -25.31
C PRO A 349 -27.29 -44.77 -25.15
N PRO A 350 -27.42 -46.09 -25.44
CA PRO A 350 -26.31 -47.03 -25.31
C PRO A 350 -25.15 -46.63 -26.22
N ILE A 351 -23.96 -46.56 -25.63
CA ILE A 351 -22.72 -46.28 -26.39
C ILE A 351 -22.47 -47.45 -27.31
N LYS A 352 -22.55 -47.22 -28.63
CA LYS A 352 -22.13 -48.22 -29.63
C LYS A 352 -20.61 -48.43 -29.49
N PRO A 353 -20.15 -49.70 -29.45
CA PRO A 353 -18.73 -49.96 -29.50
C PRO A 353 -18.16 -49.54 -30.85
N PRO A 354 -16.88 -49.07 -30.89
CA PRO A 354 -16.24 -48.69 -32.16
C PRO A 354 -16.11 -49.91 -33.07
N ASP A 355 -16.46 -49.73 -34.35
CA ASP A 355 -16.23 -50.70 -35.41
C ASP A 355 -14.73 -51.02 -35.49
N LYS A 356 -14.39 -52.31 -35.40
CA LYS A 356 -13.01 -52.77 -35.61
C LYS A 356 -12.63 -52.62 -37.08
N PRO A 357 -11.33 -52.34 -37.36
CA PRO A 357 -10.78 -52.11 -38.69
C PRO A 357 -10.89 -53.31 -39.59
#